data_bd5fdea475bdfea118b3ca4e026d4aac
#
_entry.id   bd5fdea475bdfea118b3ca4e026d4aac
#
_cell.length_a   1.000
_cell.length_b   1.000
_cell.length_c   1.000
_cell.angle_alpha   90.00
_cell.angle_beta   90.00
_cell.angle_gamma   90.00
#
_symmetry.space_group_name_H-M   'P 1'
#
loop_
_entity.id
_entity.type
_entity.pdbx_description
1 polymer ?
#
loop_
_entity_poly.entity_id
_entity_poly.type
_entity_poly.pdbx_seq_one_letter_code
_entity_poly.pdbx_strand_id
1 'polypeptide(L)'
;LNSIKEMPGIKHCEMKLGVKKSDGRLVACDFFDAEVWFRGIADLVVLDGDRAFVLDYKTGNAKYADTRQLALMAAALFLKYPEIKRIKSLLAFVTVNEWRKEDFTAEAGLSIFSELNGLLTHLETAYTTNVWNPRKNGLCRKWCKVTDCPHNGG
;
A
#
# COMPACT_ATOMS: atom_id res chain seq x y z
N LEU A 1 20.69 -7.07 -7.18
CA LEU A 1 19.76 -7.61 -8.20
C LEU A 1 20.01 -9.09 -8.53
N ASN A 2 21.26 -9.57 -8.53
CA ASN A 2 21.55 -10.99 -8.82
C ASN A 2 20.91 -11.91 -7.77
N SER A 3 20.95 -11.55 -6.50
CA SER A 3 20.34 -12.34 -5.42
C SER A 3 18.82 -12.55 -5.57
N ILE A 4 18.10 -11.62 -6.21
CA ILE A 4 16.66 -11.76 -6.46
C ILE A 4 16.38 -12.79 -7.55
N LYS A 5 17.24 -12.85 -8.59
CA LYS A 5 17.11 -13.86 -9.65
C LYS A 5 17.28 -15.27 -9.12
N GLU A 6 18.15 -15.44 -8.14
CA GLU A 6 18.49 -16.71 -7.51
C GLU A 6 17.53 -17.11 -6.36
N MET A 7 16.64 -16.21 -5.94
CA MET A 7 15.65 -16.55 -4.92
C MET A 7 14.76 -17.71 -5.39
N PRO A 8 14.55 -18.73 -4.55
CA PRO A 8 13.60 -19.80 -4.84
C PRO A 8 12.17 -19.25 -4.91
N GLY A 9 11.30 -19.97 -5.62
CA GLY A 9 9.89 -19.62 -5.72
C GLY A 9 9.47 -19.03 -7.08
N ILE A 10 8.17 -18.82 -7.22
CA ILE A 10 7.54 -18.31 -8.43
C ILE A 10 7.58 -16.77 -8.40
N LYS A 11 8.12 -16.18 -9.44
CA LYS A 11 8.30 -14.73 -9.57
C LYS A 11 7.19 -14.12 -10.43
N HIS A 12 6.56 -13.09 -9.89
CA HIS A 12 5.54 -12.31 -10.58
C HIS A 12 5.96 -10.85 -10.63
N CYS A 13 6.14 -10.31 -11.83
CA CYS A 13 6.37 -8.90 -12.05
C CYS A 13 5.04 -8.17 -12.22
N GLU A 14 4.95 -6.94 -11.69
CA GLU A 14 3.76 -6.10 -11.78
C GLU A 14 2.47 -6.82 -11.35
N MET A 15 2.56 -7.53 -10.22
CA MET A 15 1.43 -8.28 -9.71
C MET A 15 0.29 -7.35 -9.31
N LYS A 16 -0.84 -7.50 -9.98
CA LYS A 16 -2.07 -6.77 -9.68
C LYS A 16 -2.81 -7.41 -8.50
N LEU A 17 -3.13 -6.59 -7.52
CA LEU A 17 -3.83 -6.96 -6.30
C LEU A 17 -5.11 -6.14 -6.19
N GLY A 18 -6.23 -6.81 -5.99
CA GLY A 18 -7.53 -6.19 -5.72
C GLY A 18 -8.11 -6.73 -4.42
N VAL A 19 -8.74 -5.86 -3.65
CA VAL A 19 -9.49 -6.21 -2.44
C VAL A 19 -10.83 -5.52 -2.49
N LYS A 20 -11.91 -6.24 -2.12
CA LYS A 20 -13.25 -5.69 -1.99
C LYS A 20 -13.87 -6.05 -0.63
N LYS A 21 -14.95 -5.37 -0.28
CA LYS A 21 -15.80 -5.72 0.84
C LYS A 21 -16.90 -6.68 0.35
N SER A 22 -17.05 -7.84 1.00
CA SER A 22 -18.12 -8.79 0.76
C SER A 22 -18.63 -9.29 2.11
N ASP A 23 -19.92 -9.12 2.36
CA ASP A 23 -20.58 -9.53 3.61
C ASP A 23 -19.86 -9.03 4.88
N GLY A 24 -19.43 -7.76 4.86
CA GLY A 24 -18.70 -7.13 5.96
C GLY A 24 -17.25 -7.57 6.12
N ARG A 25 -16.73 -8.43 5.23
CA ARG A 25 -15.35 -8.92 5.23
C ARG A 25 -14.57 -8.39 4.04
N LEU A 26 -13.26 -8.29 4.19
CA LEU A 26 -12.36 -8.01 3.09
C LEU A 26 -11.96 -9.32 2.42
N VAL A 27 -12.08 -9.37 1.11
CA VAL A 27 -11.73 -10.52 0.28
C VAL A 27 -10.93 -10.08 -0.93
N ALA A 28 -10.05 -10.96 -1.42
CA ALA A 28 -9.35 -10.72 -2.68
C ALA A 28 -10.35 -10.73 -3.84
N CYS A 29 -10.14 -9.87 -4.82
CA CYS A 29 -10.93 -9.79 -6.05
C CYS A 29 -10.04 -9.53 -7.25
N ASP A 30 -10.63 -9.53 -8.44
CA ASP A 30 -9.95 -9.07 -9.64
C ASP A 30 -9.58 -7.57 -9.50
N PHE A 31 -8.46 -7.19 -10.11
CA PHE A 31 -7.98 -5.81 -10.07
C PHE A 31 -8.98 -4.82 -10.69
N PHE A 32 -9.75 -5.25 -11.65
CA PHE A 32 -10.75 -4.46 -12.37
C PHE A 32 -12.19 -4.73 -11.91
N ASP A 33 -12.39 -5.50 -10.82
CA ASP A 33 -13.71 -5.72 -10.23
C ASP A 33 -14.41 -4.36 -9.99
N ALA A 34 -15.71 -4.27 -10.33
CA ALA A 34 -16.48 -3.05 -10.19
C ALA A 34 -16.62 -2.59 -8.71
N GLU A 35 -16.58 -3.53 -7.77
CA GLU A 35 -16.70 -3.29 -6.34
C GLU A 35 -15.34 -3.23 -5.64
N VAL A 36 -14.24 -3.15 -6.40
CA VAL A 36 -12.91 -3.09 -5.81
C VAL A 36 -12.77 -1.86 -4.91
N TRP A 37 -12.37 -2.11 -3.68
CA TRP A 37 -12.17 -1.09 -2.65
C TRP A 37 -10.70 -0.65 -2.53
N PHE A 38 -9.75 -1.58 -2.72
CA PHE A 38 -8.32 -1.32 -2.75
C PHE A 38 -7.70 -1.95 -3.98
N ARG A 39 -6.82 -1.19 -4.63
CA ARG A 39 -5.98 -1.65 -5.75
C ARG A 39 -4.52 -1.39 -5.45
N GLY A 40 -3.68 -2.36 -5.74
CA GLY A 40 -2.25 -2.22 -5.66
C GLY A 40 -1.55 -2.98 -6.78
N ILE A 41 -0.41 -2.48 -7.22
CA ILE A 41 0.49 -3.19 -8.13
C ILE A 41 1.83 -3.31 -7.42
N ALA A 42 2.29 -4.54 -7.21
CA ALA A 42 3.60 -4.81 -6.64
C ALA A 42 4.58 -5.05 -7.79
N ASP A 43 5.71 -4.33 -7.82
CA ASP A 43 6.68 -4.43 -8.90
C ASP A 43 7.25 -5.84 -9.04
N LEU A 44 7.51 -6.50 -7.92
CA LEU A 44 7.92 -7.91 -7.88
C LEU A 44 7.35 -8.60 -6.63
N VAL A 45 6.76 -9.76 -6.86
CA VAL A 45 6.38 -10.72 -5.82
C VAL A 45 7.05 -12.05 -6.11
N VAL A 46 7.67 -12.66 -5.09
CA VAL A 46 8.18 -14.03 -5.14
C VAL A 46 7.39 -14.87 -4.15
N LEU A 47 6.73 -15.93 -4.62
CA LEU A 47 5.98 -16.87 -3.82
C LEU A 47 6.80 -18.15 -3.62
N ASP A 48 7.07 -18.52 -2.35
CA ASP A 48 7.88 -19.68 -2.00
C ASP A 48 7.24 -20.42 -0.82
N GLY A 49 6.46 -21.44 -1.10
CA GLY A 49 5.72 -22.22 -0.10
C GLY A 49 4.78 -21.34 0.72
N ASP A 50 4.99 -21.30 2.03
CA ASP A 50 4.21 -20.48 2.97
C ASP A 50 4.78 -19.06 3.18
N ARG A 51 5.72 -18.64 2.34
CA ARG A 51 6.39 -17.34 2.41
C ARG A 51 6.25 -16.56 1.11
N ALA A 52 6.26 -15.24 1.21
CA ALA A 52 6.39 -14.37 0.06
C ALA A 52 7.43 -13.28 0.31
N PHE A 53 7.98 -12.77 -0.79
CA PHE A 53 8.82 -11.60 -0.81
C PHE A 53 8.20 -10.56 -1.74
N VAL A 54 8.08 -9.31 -1.27
CA VAL A 54 7.55 -8.18 -2.04
C VAL A 54 8.64 -7.14 -2.20
N LEU A 55 8.86 -6.70 -3.42
CA LEU A 55 9.78 -5.62 -3.73
C LEU A 55 9.06 -4.54 -4.51
N ASP A 56 9.28 -3.30 -4.08
CA ASP A 56 8.81 -2.11 -4.77
C ASP A 56 10.00 -1.16 -4.99
N TYR A 57 10.21 -0.74 -6.24
CA TYR A 57 11.30 0.14 -6.64
C TYR A 57 10.91 1.60 -6.49
N LYS A 58 11.82 2.40 -5.95
CA LYS A 58 11.64 3.85 -5.77
C LYS A 58 12.83 4.60 -6.38
N THR A 59 12.53 5.66 -7.12
CA THR A 59 13.53 6.58 -7.68
C THR A 59 13.74 7.83 -6.83
N GLY A 60 12.93 8.03 -5.78
CA GLY A 60 13.00 9.19 -4.89
C GLY A 60 14.04 9.06 -3.77
N ASN A 61 13.95 9.98 -2.81
CA ASN A 61 14.78 9.99 -1.61
C ASN A 61 14.13 9.16 -0.50
N ALA A 62 14.91 8.31 0.16
CA ALA A 62 14.44 7.44 1.24
C ALA A 62 14.07 8.18 2.55
N LYS A 63 14.41 9.47 2.67
CA LYS A 63 14.13 10.29 3.87
C LYS A 63 12.64 10.33 4.25
N TYR A 64 11.77 10.29 3.25
CA TYR A 64 10.32 10.38 3.44
C TYR A 64 9.61 9.08 3.02
N ALA A 65 10.31 7.95 3.16
CA ALA A 65 9.74 6.65 2.83
C ALA A 65 8.49 6.38 3.66
N ASP A 66 7.38 6.09 2.99
CA ASP A 66 6.15 5.63 3.63
C ASP A 66 6.04 4.11 3.45
N THR A 67 6.27 3.37 4.53
CA THR A 67 6.22 1.90 4.52
C THR A 67 4.79 1.35 4.58
N ARG A 68 3.76 2.19 4.78
CA ARG A 68 2.35 1.76 4.76
C ARG A 68 1.96 1.11 3.43
N GLN A 69 2.62 1.51 2.33
CA GLN A 69 2.45 0.86 1.04
C GLN A 69 2.82 -0.63 1.11
N LEU A 70 3.92 -0.98 1.79
CA LEU A 70 4.33 -2.37 1.97
C LEU A 70 3.32 -3.17 2.81
N ALA A 71 2.79 -2.56 3.88
CA ALA A 71 1.76 -3.18 4.70
C ALA A 71 0.47 -3.46 3.90
N LEU A 72 0.04 -2.52 3.07
CA LEU A 72 -1.13 -2.67 2.21
C LEU A 72 -0.95 -3.78 1.16
N MET A 73 0.22 -3.85 0.54
CA MET A 73 0.54 -4.92 -0.42
C MET A 73 0.59 -6.28 0.28
N ALA A 74 1.20 -6.36 1.46
CA ALA A 74 1.25 -7.58 2.25
C ALA A 74 -0.15 -8.04 2.65
N ALA A 75 -1.01 -7.14 3.13
CA ALA A 75 -2.38 -7.45 3.49
C ALA A 75 -3.20 -7.98 2.31
N ALA A 76 -3.09 -7.35 1.14
CA ALA A 76 -3.75 -7.83 -0.07
C ALA A 76 -3.23 -9.20 -0.53
N LEU A 77 -1.93 -9.47 -0.36
CA LEU A 77 -1.35 -10.78 -0.66
C LEU A 77 -1.84 -11.86 0.30
N PHE A 78 -1.94 -11.60 1.60
CA PHE A 78 -2.50 -12.55 2.55
C PHE A 78 -3.96 -12.91 2.23
N LEU A 79 -4.76 -11.96 1.74
CA LEU A 79 -6.12 -12.24 1.29
C LEU A 79 -6.15 -13.06 0.01
N LYS A 80 -5.21 -12.82 -0.92
CA LYS A 80 -5.15 -13.52 -2.20
C LYS A 80 -4.58 -14.93 -2.09
N TYR A 81 -3.64 -15.13 -1.15
CA TYR A 81 -2.91 -16.37 -0.91
C TYR A 81 -2.96 -16.73 0.57
N PRO A 82 -4.07 -17.33 1.05
CA PRO A 82 -4.26 -17.65 2.48
C PRO A 82 -3.23 -18.64 3.05
N GLU A 83 -2.55 -19.39 2.19
CA GLU A 83 -1.46 -20.29 2.56
C GLU A 83 -0.18 -19.56 2.99
N ILE A 84 0.01 -18.31 2.58
CA ILE A 84 1.17 -17.50 2.96
C ILE A 84 1.07 -17.08 4.43
N LYS A 85 2.09 -17.39 5.22
CA LYS A 85 2.16 -17.06 6.64
C LYS A 85 3.07 -15.87 6.93
N ARG A 86 4.08 -15.63 6.09
CA ARG A 86 5.06 -14.56 6.27
C ARG A 86 5.37 -13.87 4.95
N ILE A 87 5.43 -12.55 5.01
CA ILE A 87 5.83 -11.72 3.87
C ILE A 87 6.98 -10.83 4.31
N LYS A 88 8.10 -10.90 3.57
CA LYS A 88 9.18 -9.91 3.65
C LYS A 88 8.97 -8.88 2.57
N SER A 89 8.92 -7.62 2.94
CA SER A 89 8.70 -6.52 2.01
C SER A 89 9.86 -5.54 2.01
N LEU A 90 10.13 -4.96 0.85
CA LEU A 90 11.28 -4.10 0.62
C LEU A 90 10.91 -2.93 -0.28
N LEU A 91 11.15 -1.69 0.18
CA LEU A 91 11.29 -0.52 -0.70
C LEU A 91 12.75 -0.37 -1.09
N ALA A 92 13.03 -0.42 -2.38
CA ALA A 92 14.36 -0.29 -2.94
C ALA A 92 14.54 1.09 -3.58
N PHE A 93 15.22 2.02 -2.90
CA PHE A 93 15.55 3.35 -3.42
C PHE A 93 16.80 3.26 -4.30
N VAL A 94 16.59 2.96 -5.58
CA VAL A 94 17.67 2.60 -6.52
C VAL A 94 18.64 3.74 -6.82
N THR A 95 18.19 5.00 -6.73
CA THR A 95 19.03 6.17 -7.01
C THR A 95 20.00 6.50 -5.89
N VAL A 96 19.66 6.16 -4.64
CA VAL A 96 20.46 6.46 -3.45
C VAL A 96 21.00 5.19 -2.77
N ASN A 97 20.73 4.03 -3.35
CA ASN A 97 21.13 2.71 -2.84
C ASN A 97 20.72 2.48 -1.37
N GLU A 98 19.51 2.91 -1.02
CA GLU A 98 18.93 2.71 0.30
C GLU A 98 17.74 1.75 0.26
N TRP A 99 17.48 1.10 1.40
CA TRP A 99 16.47 0.07 1.53
C TRP A 99 15.65 0.29 2.80
N ARG A 100 14.33 0.07 2.70
CA ARG A 100 13.44 -0.01 3.86
C ARG A 100 12.78 -1.38 3.84
N LYS A 101 12.95 -2.14 4.92
CA LYS A 101 12.48 -3.53 5.05
C LYS A 101 11.42 -3.60 6.11
N GLU A 102 10.38 -4.38 5.83
CA GLU A 102 9.32 -4.72 6.76
C GLU A 102 9.00 -6.21 6.66
N ASP A 103 8.72 -6.82 7.80
CA ASP A 103 8.31 -8.22 7.88
C ASP A 103 6.88 -8.28 8.43
N PHE A 104 6.00 -9.04 7.76
CA PHE A 104 4.60 -9.16 8.13
C PHE A 104 4.24 -10.63 8.37
N THR A 105 3.49 -10.87 9.44
CA THR A 105 2.68 -12.09 9.62
C THR A 105 1.27 -11.83 9.10
N ALA A 106 0.50 -12.89 8.82
CA ALA A 106 -0.88 -12.75 8.33
C ALA A 106 -1.75 -11.93 9.30
N GLU A 107 -1.60 -12.17 10.61
CA GLU A 107 -2.33 -11.43 11.65
C GLU A 107 -1.98 -9.93 11.65
N ALA A 108 -0.69 -9.59 11.73
CA ALA A 108 -0.23 -8.19 11.73
C ALA A 108 -0.49 -7.50 10.38
N GLY A 109 -0.33 -8.23 9.26
CA GLY A 109 -0.55 -7.68 7.93
C GLY A 109 -2.00 -7.24 7.71
N LEU A 110 -2.97 -8.04 8.14
CA LEU A 110 -4.39 -7.71 7.97
C LEU A 110 -4.87 -6.56 8.86
N SER A 111 -4.19 -6.27 9.97
CA SER A 111 -4.55 -5.17 10.87
C SER A 111 -4.51 -3.80 10.20
N ILE A 112 -3.69 -3.61 9.17
CA ILE A 112 -3.58 -2.35 8.43
C ILE A 112 -4.92 -1.91 7.83
N PHE A 113 -5.76 -2.85 7.40
CA PHE A 113 -7.09 -2.51 6.88
C PHE A 113 -8.02 -1.98 7.97
N SER A 114 -7.90 -2.46 9.20
CA SER A 114 -8.64 -1.93 10.36
C SER A 114 -8.17 -0.52 10.72
N GLU A 115 -6.87 -0.26 10.69
CA GLU A 115 -6.29 1.07 10.93
C GLU A 115 -6.77 2.09 9.89
N LEU A 116 -6.87 1.67 8.63
CA LEU A 116 -7.33 2.53 7.54
C LEU A 116 -8.85 2.74 7.54
N ASN A 117 -9.62 1.89 8.18
CA ASN A 117 -11.08 1.97 8.16
C ASN A 117 -11.59 3.33 8.69
N GLY A 118 -10.97 3.88 9.73
CA GLY A 118 -11.30 5.21 10.23
C GLY A 118 -11.06 6.31 9.20
N LEU A 119 -9.93 6.27 8.49
CA LEU A 119 -9.62 7.25 7.44
C LEU A 119 -10.59 7.14 6.27
N LEU A 120 -10.99 5.93 5.92
CA LEU A 120 -11.95 5.69 4.84
C LEU A 120 -13.35 6.16 5.21
N THR A 121 -13.80 5.93 6.45
CA THR A 121 -15.08 6.46 6.94
C THR A 121 -15.10 7.99 6.85
N HIS A 122 -14.00 8.66 7.22
CA HIS A 122 -13.89 10.12 7.05
C HIS A 122 -13.97 10.54 5.58
N LEU A 123 -13.31 9.81 4.69
CA LEU A 123 -13.37 10.07 3.25
C LEU A 123 -14.78 9.85 2.70
N GLU A 124 -15.42 8.74 3.01
CA GLU A 124 -16.80 8.42 2.61
C GLU A 124 -17.78 9.48 3.11
N THR A 125 -17.62 9.94 4.37
CA THR A 125 -18.42 11.02 4.95
C THR A 125 -18.23 12.33 4.18
N ALA A 126 -16.98 12.68 3.85
CA ALA A 126 -16.69 13.89 3.07
C ALA A 126 -17.33 13.84 1.68
N TYR A 127 -17.31 12.70 1.01
CA TYR A 127 -18.00 12.50 -0.28
C TYR A 127 -19.52 12.61 -0.15
N THR A 128 -20.11 11.97 0.87
CA THR A 128 -21.56 11.95 1.05
C THR A 128 -22.13 13.31 1.45
N THR A 129 -21.41 14.04 2.31
CA THR A 129 -21.84 15.35 2.82
C THR A 129 -21.37 16.52 1.97
N ASN A 130 -20.44 16.27 1.02
CA ASN A 130 -19.70 17.29 0.29
C ASN A 130 -18.97 18.32 1.17
N VAL A 131 -18.58 17.90 2.39
CA VAL A 131 -17.83 18.74 3.34
C VAL A 131 -16.37 18.29 3.36
N TRP A 132 -15.48 19.16 2.88
CA TRP A 132 -14.05 18.91 2.78
C TRP A 132 -13.28 19.84 3.71
N ASN A 133 -12.94 19.35 4.90
CA ASN A 133 -12.20 20.14 5.87
C ASN A 133 -10.72 20.30 5.46
N PRO A 134 -10.22 21.51 5.30
CA PRO A 134 -8.83 21.73 4.92
C PRO A 134 -7.89 21.30 6.04
N ARG A 135 -6.78 20.64 5.67
CA ARG A 135 -5.73 20.24 6.60
C ARG A 135 -4.46 21.04 6.34
N LYS A 136 -4.10 21.92 7.28
CA LYS A 136 -2.85 22.67 7.20
C LYS A 136 -1.64 21.75 7.17
N ASN A 137 -0.73 21.96 6.21
CA ASN A 137 0.54 21.25 6.08
C ASN A 137 1.59 22.13 5.37
N GLY A 138 2.82 21.61 5.21
CA GLY A 138 3.92 22.37 4.60
C GLY A 138 3.70 22.81 3.15
N LEU A 139 2.74 22.22 2.43
CA LEU A 139 2.41 22.59 1.05
C LEU A 139 1.58 23.88 0.99
N CYS A 140 0.92 24.27 2.07
CA CYS A 140 0.06 25.44 2.12
C CYS A 140 0.82 26.75 1.83
N ARG A 141 2.11 26.82 2.17
CA ARG A 141 2.94 28.03 2.03
C ARG A 141 3.22 28.44 0.59
N LYS A 142 3.56 27.49 -0.30
CA LYS A 142 4.08 27.80 -1.62
C LYS A 142 3.46 27.00 -2.75
N TRP A 143 2.86 25.85 -2.45
CA TRP A 143 2.48 24.87 -3.46
C TRP A 143 0.98 24.74 -3.65
N CYS A 144 0.19 25.12 -2.64
CA CYS A 144 -1.26 25.06 -2.70
C CYS A 144 -1.82 26.20 -3.56
N LYS A 145 -2.59 25.85 -4.59
CA LYS A 145 -3.23 26.82 -5.50
C LYS A 145 -4.64 27.22 -5.07
N VAL A 146 -5.13 26.71 -3.95
CA VAL A 146 -6.47 27.03 -3.43
C VAL A 146 -6.38 28.32 -2.64
N THR A 147 -6.54 29.47 -3.32
CA THR A 147 -6.37 30.80 -2.74
C THR A 147 -7.40 31.16 -1.68
N ASP A 148 -8.61 30.63 -1.79
CA ASP A 148 -9.73 30.89 -0.84
C ASP A 148 -9.64 30.03 0.44
N CYS A 149 -8.62 29.18 0.54
CA CYS A 149 -8.41 28.37 1.74
C CYS A 149 -7.79 29.21 2.86
N PRO A 150 -8.32 29.16 4.10
CA PRO A 150 -7.81 29.94 5.24
C PRO A 150 -6.37 29.58 5.63
N HIS A 151 -5.83 28.49 5.10
CA HIS A 151 -4.45 28.06 5.34
C HIS A 151 -3.49 28.37 4.18
N ASN A 152 -3.98 29.01 3.11
CA ASN A 152 -3.13 29.41 1.98
C ASN A 152 -2.13 30.48 2.41
N GLY A 153 -0.85 30.27 2.12
CA GLY A 153 0.22 31.22 2.47
C GLY A 153 0.69 31.18 3.93
N GLY A 154 0.12 30.32 4.77
CA GLY A 154 0.37 30.28 6.21
C GLY A 154 1.29 29.17 6.72
#